data_23d01a55d9600f5c706d90a7248ee20f
#
_entry.id   23d01a55d9600f5c706d90a7248ee20f
#
_cell.length_a   1.000
_cell.length_b   1.000
_cell.length_c   1.000
_cell.angle_alpha   90.00
_cell.angle_beta   90.00
_cell.angle_gamma   90.00
#
_symmetry.space_group_name_H-M   'P 1'
#
loop_
_entity.id
_entity.type
_entity.pdbx_description
1 polymer ?
#
loop_
_entity_poly.entity_id
_entity_poly.type
_entity_poly.pdbx_seq_one_letter_code
_entity_poly.pdbx_strand_id
1 'polypeptide(L)'
;ACRLLEVSVEVVGETLLADMFHGRNDWLAKSVGRVAETGQTDLSLDADVHLDSGEVKSFNLTIAPLHDINDTIIGVMMVLEDLSGEKRVRSTMARYMPKTVVDQLLDGDLAALSGTSQTVTTLFSDIRGFTTHSEKAGARETVRMLNEYFTEMVEVIDDHQGILDKYIGDAVMALFGAPFVNQEDAQNALDTADVMIRRLNELNSRRAERSQASIRIGIGINSGEVVAGNIGSPKRMDYTVIGDPVNLAARLESATETYGAQILLSENTLVLLRRRDLIREVDLIRVKGKQEPVAIHESLGYVDDST
;
A
#
# COMPACT_ATOMS: atom_id res chain seq x y z
N ALA A 1 0.84 16.16 30.55
CA ALA A 1 2.16 16.42 29.96
C ALA A 1 3.22 15.48 30.58
N CYS A 2 3.47 15.51 31.89
CA CYS A 2 4.55 14.73 32.53
C CYS A 2 4.51 13.24 32.23
N ARG A 3 3.32 12.60 32.26
CA ARG A 3 3.16 11.19 31.91
C ARG A 3 3.44 10.92 30.43
N LEU A 4 3.07 11.85 29.53
CA LEU A 4 3.28 11.70 28.10
C LEU A 4 4.73 11.84 27.70
N LEU A 5 5.45 12.72 28.40
CA LEU A 5 6.87 13.01 28.17
C LEU A 5 7.81 12.19 29.07
N GLU A 6 7.26 11.30 29.91
CA GLU A 6 8.00 10.46 30.88
C GLU A 6 8.87 11.27 31.85
N VAL A 7 8.45 12.50 32.18
CA VAL A 7 9.18 13.38 33.10
C VAL A 7 8.52 13.38 34.46
N SER A 8 9.32 13.32 35.54
CA SER A 8 8.82 13.41 36.91
C SER A 8 8.28 14.82 37.19
N VAL A 9 7.12 14.92 37.83
CA VAL A 9 6.53 16.20 38.25
C VAL A 9 7.46 16.99 39.16
N GLU A 10 8.27 16.30 39.98
CA GLU A 10 9.22 16.90 40.88
C GLU A 10 10.39 17.60 40.16
N VAL A 11 10.76 17.08 38.99
CA VAL A 11 11.85 17.62 38.18
C VAL A 11 11.41 18.83 37.34
N VAL A 12 10.15 18.87 36.93
CA VAL A 12 9.59 19.94 36.02
C VAL A 12 9.73 21.34 36.62
N GLY A 13 9.62 21.47 37.95
CA GLY A 13 9.72 22.79 38.63
C GLY A 13 11.16 23.28 38.87
N GLU A 14 12.14 22.43 38.72
CA GLU A 14 13.54 22.69 39.12
C GLU A 14 14.53 22.62 37.93
N THR A 15 14.08 22.12 36.76
CA THR A 15 14.94 21.89 35.61
C THR A 15 14.67 22.90 34.51
N LEU A 16 15.72 23.42 33.88
CA LEU A 16 15.59 24.29 32.72
C LEU A 16 15.02 23.50 31.52
N LEU A 17 14.18 24.16 30.72
CA LEU A 17 13.57 23.54 29.55
C LEU A 17 14.61 22.99 28.54
N ALA A 18 15.75 23.67 28.43
CA ALA A 18 16.85 23.23 27.58
C ALA A 18 17.53 21.94 28.06
N ASP A 19 17.49 21.70 29.37
CA ASP A 19 18.05 20.48 29.97
C ASP A 19 17.03 19.31 29.86
N MET A 20 15.73 19.63 29.83
CA MET A 20 14.67 18.63 29.62
C MET A 20 14.59 18.17 28.16
N PHE A 21 14.78 19.10 27.21
CA PHE A 21 14.66 18.82 25.79
C PHE A 21 16.01 19.04 25.10
N HIS A 22 16.87 18.05 25.18
CA HIS A 22 18.22 18.09 24.61
C HIS A 22 18.38 17.11 23.43
N GLY A 23 19.47 17.26 22.67
CA GLY A 23 19.79 16.39 21.56
C GLY A 23 18.80 16.49 20.41
N ARG A 24 18.09 15.41 20.10
CA ARG A 24 17.10 15.39 19.02
C ARG A 24 15.88 16.27 19.30
N ASN A 25 15.64 16.64 20.56
CA ASN A 25 14.53 17.47 21.00
C ASN A 25 14.88 18.94 21.20
N ASP A 26 16.11 19.39 20.89
CA ASP A 26 16.56 20.78 21.06
C ASP A 26 15.65 21.81 20.39
N TRP A 27 14.98 21.42 19.33
CA TRP A 27 14.04 22.25 18.59
C TRP A 27 12.86 22.72 19.46
N LEU A 28 12.40 21.90 20.43
CA LEU A 28 11.33 22.27 21.36
C LEU A 28 11.73 23.45 22.22
N ALA A 29 12.89 23.39 22.85
CA ALA A 29 13.39 24.48 23.67
C ALA A 29 13.59 25.77 22.86
N LYS A 30 14.07 25.66 21.62
CA LYS A 30 14.21 26.79 20.68
C LYS A 30 12.88 27.39 20.29
N SER A 31 11.85 26.57 20.02
CA SER A 31 10.50 27.04 19.71
C SER A 31 9.86 27.79 20.87
N VAL A 32 9.99 27.26 22.09
CA VAL A 32 9.51 27.95 23.30
C VAL A 32 10.23 29.30 23.51
N GLY A 33 11.56 29.33 23.34
CA GLY A 33 12.33 30.60 23.41
C GLY A 33 11.86 31.62 22.39
N ARG A 34 11.65 31.22 21.14
CA ARG A 34 11.13 32.11 20.08
C ARG A 34 9.75 32.66 20.43
N VAL A 35 8.83 31.84 20.92
CA VAL A 35 7.48 32.30 21.31
C VAL A 35 7.56 33.28 22.48
N ALA A 36 8.44 33.03 23.46
CA ALA A 36 8.67 33.95 24.59
C ALA A 36 9.21 35.31 24.15
N GLU A 37 10.07 35.35 23.12
CA GLU A 37 10.67 36.59 22.61
C GLU A 37 9.73 37.36 21.67
N THR A 38 9.01 36.63 20.77
CA THR A 38 8.25 37.26 19.69
C THR A 38 6.79 37.47 20.02
N GLY A 39 6.23 36.75 21.00
CA GLY A 39 4.81 36.74 21.32
C GLY A 39 3.95 36.04 20.24
N GLN A 40 4.56 35.40 19.27
CA GLN A 40 3.82 34.71 18.20
C GLN A 40 3.68 33.23 18.52
N THR A 41 2.43 32.73 18.39
CA THR A 41 2.14 31.30 18.55
C THR A 41 2.89 30.48 17.51
N ASP A 42 3.50 29.39 17.93
CA ASP A 42 4.13 28.39 17.07
C ASP A 42 3.27 27.11 17.05
N LEU A 43 3.06 26.56 15.84
CA LEU A 43 2.28 25.35 15.64
C LEU A 43 3.16 24.34 14.89
N SER A 44 3.43 23.20 15.53
CA SER A 44 4.15 22.09 14.92
C SER A 44 3.22 20.90 14.84
N LEU A 45 2.83 20.54 13.62
CA LEU A 45 1.98 19.37 13.35
C LEU A 45 2.86 18.13 13.15
N ASP A 46 2.40 17.00 13.68
CA ASP A 46 3.01 15.70 13.51
C ASP A 46 4.51 15.65 13.88
N ALA A 47 4.87 16.30 14.97
CA ALA A 47 6.25 16.41 15.41
C ALA A 47 6.66 15.21 16.26
N ASP A 48 7.81 14.61 15.94
CA ASP A 48 8.36 13.49 16.69
C ASP A 48 9.16 13.99 17.89
N VAL A 49 8.85 13.46 19.08
CA VAL A 49 9.56 13.68 20.34
C VAL A 49 10.20 12.37 20.79
N HIS A 50 11.51 12.39 20.96
CA HIS A 50 12.30 11.25 21.42
C HIS A 50 12.34 11.24 22.94
N LEU A 51 11.81 10.19 23.58
CA LEU A 51 11.81 10.02 25.01
C LEU A 51 13.11 9.38 25.52
N ASP A 52 13.42 9.55 26.79
CA ASP A 52 14.61 8.97 27.41
C ASP A 52 14.58 7.42 27.44
N SER A 53 13.39 6.83 27.40
CA SER A 53 13.18 5.39 27.21
C SER A 53 13.63 4.87 25.85
N GLY A 54 13.89 5.75 24.88
CA GLY A 54 14.16 5.43 23.47
C GLY A 54 12.89 5.31 22.61
N GLU A 55 11.70 5.45 23.21
CA GLU A 55 10.44 5.53 22.46
C GLU A 55 10.34 6.87 21.72
N VAL A 56 9.75 6.86 20.53
CA VAL A 56 9.43 8.07 19.77
C VAL A 56 7.92 8.23 19.79
N LYS A 57 7.45 9.38 20.26
CA LYS A 57 6.03 9.75 20.24
C LYS A 57 5.80 10.91 19.30
N SER A 58 4.68 10.87 18.59
CA SER A 58 4.27 11.93 17.67
C SER A 58 3.19 12.80 18.32
N PHE A 59 3.37 14.11 18.24
CA PHE A 59 2.46 15.10 18.83
C PHE A 59 2.10 16.19 17.83
N ASN A 60 0.85 16.70 17.93
CA ASN A 60 0.57 18.07 17.52
C ASN A 60 0.94 18.99 18.70
N LEU A 61 1.75 19.98 18.43
CA LEU A 61 2.25 20.91 19.42
C LEU A 61 1.78 22.31 19.12
N THR A 62 1.15 22.94 20.09
CA THR A 62 0.83 24.37 20.06
C THR A 62 1.57 25.06 21.18
N ILE A 63 2.43 26.02 20.85
CA ILE A 63 3.22 26.80 21.79
C ILE A 63 2.70 28.24 21.70
N ALA A 64 2.10 28.77 22.77
CA ALA A 64 1.46 30.06 22.79
C ALA A 64 1.95 30.92 23.96
N PRO A 65 2.08 32.25 23.82
CA PRO A 65 2.44 33.13 24.92
C PRO A 65 1.28 33.23 25.92
N LEU A 66 1.62 33.33 27.21
CA LEU A 66 0.69 33.66 28.28
C LEU A 66 0.86 35.13 28.62
N HIS A 67 -0.24 35.89 28.59
CA HIS A 67 -0.24 37.31 28.92
C HIS A 67 -0.92 37.57 30.26
N ASP A 68 -0.47 38.61 30.95
CA ASP A 68 -1.16 39.16 32.10
C ASP A 68 -2.27 40.12 31.64
N ILE A 69 -2.95 40.78 32.64
CA ILE A 69 -4.01 41.75 32.41
C ILE A 69 -3.52 43.02 31.69
N ASN A 70 -2.22 43.26 31.64
CA ASN A 70 -1.58 44.42 31.01
C ASN A 70 -0.96 44.07 29.65
N ASP A 71 -1.29 42.88 29.10
CA ASP A 71 -0.76 42.34 27.83
C ASP A 71 0.75 42.07 27.85
N THR A 72 1.32 41.87 29.03
CA THR A 72 2.73 41.52 29.19
C THR A 72 2.91 39.99 29.19
N ILE A 73 3.87 39.48 28.43
CA ILE A 73 4.14 38.03 28.38
C ILE A 73 4.73 37.60 29.73
N ILE A 74 4.00 36.76 30.46
CA ILE A 74 4.36 36.21 31.76
C ILE A 74 4.87 34.77 31.69
N GLY A 75 4.74 34.15 30.53
CA GLY A 75 5.18 32.77 30.31
C GLY A 75 4.76 32.24 28.95
N VAL A 76 5.00 30.96 28.73
CA VAL A 76 4.63 30.23 27.50
C VAL A 76 3.88 28.96 27.90
N MET A 77 2.78 28.72 27.23
CA MET A 77 2.00 27.49 27.35
C MET A 77 2.32 26.56 26.20
N MET A 78 2.59 25.29 26.50
CA MET A 78 2.75 24.24 25.50
C MET A 78 1.61 23.23 25.65
N VAL A 79 0.84 23.05 24.59
CA VAL A 79 -0.23 22.06 24.48
C VAL A 79 0.29 20.91 23.60
N LEU A 80 0.20 19.69 24.12
CA LEU A 80 0.60 18.47 23.41
C LEU A 80 -0.63 17.61 23.19
N GLU A 81 -0.91 17.30 21.95
CA GLU A 81 -1.90 16.32 21.52
C GLU A 81 -1.16 15.05 21.05
N ASP A 82 -1.35 13.95 21.78
CA ASP A 82 -0.66 12.69 21.48
C ASP A 82 -1.31 11.94 20.31
N LEU A 83 -0.61 11.85 19.19
CA LEU A 83 -1.04 11.14 17.99
C LEU A 83 -0.50 9.69 17.92
N SER A 84 0.31 9.27 18.89
CA SER A 84 0.98 7.95 18.84
C SER A 84 0.00 6.79 18.78
N GLY A 85 -1.13 6.90 19.48
CA GLY A 85 -2.20 5.91 19.46
C GLY A 85 -2.87 5.80 18.08
N GLU A 86 -3.24 6.93 17.48
CA GLU A 86 -3.86 6.99 16.15
C GLU A 86 -2.90 6.48 15.07
N LYS A 87 -1.65 6.94 15.07
CA LYS A 87 -0.63 6.45 14.13
C LYS A 87 -0.39 4.95 14.27
N ARG A 88 -0.39 4.41 15.50
CA ARG A 88 -0.25 2.97 15.73
C ARG A 88 -1.43 2.20 15.16
N VAL A 89 -2.64 2.67 15.36
CA VAL A 89 -3.86 2.06 14.78
C VAL A 89 -3.79 2.14 13.27
N ARG A 90 -3.51 3.31 12.68
CA ARG A 90 -3.37 3.52 11.24
C ARG A 90 -2.30 2.60 10.63
N SER A 91 -1.12 2.55 11.23
CA SER A 91 -0.02 1.66 10.77
C SER A 91 -0.36 0.18 10.91
N THR A 92 -1.08 -0.20 11.97
CA THR A 92 -1.52 -1.59 12.14
C THR A 92 -2.57 -1.95 11.10
N MET A 93 -3.57 -1.09 10.87
CA MET A 93 -4.62 -1.32 9.88
C MET A 93 -4.05 -1.39 8.46
N ALA A 94 -3.06 -0.56 8.12
CA ALA A 94 -2.40 -0.56 6.81
C ALA A 94 -1.68 -1.87 6.46
N ARG A 95 -1.46 -2.76 7.44
CA ARG A 95 -0.93 -4.12 7.18
C ARG A 95 -2.01 -5.11 6.71
N TYR A 96 -3.27 -4.78 6.93
CA TYR A 96 -4.39 -5.69 6.66
C TYR A 96 -5.37 -5.14 5.64
N MET A 97 -5.26 -3.87 5.27
CA MET A 97 -6.11 -3.23 4.27
C MET A 97 -5.37 -2.07 3.58
N PRO A 98 -5.77 -1.71 2.35
CA PRO A 98 -5.14 -0.62 1.60
C PRO A 98 -5.12 0.69 2.40
N LYS A 99 -4.03 1.44 2.32
CA LYS A 99 -3.85 2.70 3.05
C LYS A 99 -4.97 3.70 2.77
N THR A 100 -5.39 3.81 1.52
CA THR A 100 -6.50 4.66 1.08
C THR A 100 -7.83 4.32 1.77
N VAL A 101 -8.09 3.03 1.99
CA VAL A 101 -9.27 2.55 2.73
C VAL A 101 -9.15 2.87 4.22
N VAL A 102 -7.95 2.70 4.80
CA VAL A 102 -7.68 3.07 6.20
C VAL A 102 -7.91 4.56 6.43
N ASP A 103 -7.41 5.41 5.54
CA ASP A 103 -7.56 6.86 5.63
C ASP A 103 -9.05 7.25 5.61
N GLN A 104 -9.84 6.71 4.67
CA GLN A 104 -11.29 6.94 4.61
C GLN A 104 -12.06 6.45 5.85
N LEU A 105 -11.68 5.29 6.41
CA LEU A 105 -12.29 4.77 7.63
C LEU A 105 -12.04 5.68 8.84
N LEU A 106 -10.83 6.23 8.95
CA LEU A 106 -10.45 7.10 10.06
C LEU A 106 -11.01 8.51 9.90
N ASP A 107 -11.18 8.99 8.67
CA ASP A 107 -11.81 10.28 8.37
C ASP A 107 -13.35 10.24 8.51
N GLY A 108 -13.93 9.05 8.78
CA GLY A 108 -15.36 8.87 9.04
C GLY A 108 -16.24 8.83 7.79
N ASP A 109 -15.66 8.81 6.59
CA ASP A 109 -16.41 8.73 5.32
C ASP A 109 -16.75 7.28 4.94
N LEU A 110 -17.55 6.65 5.80
CA LEU A 110 -18.04 5.29 5.57
C LEU A 110 -18.94 5.17 4.34
N ALA A 111 -19.54 6.28 3.89
CA ALA A 111 -20.41 6.29 2.72
C ALA A 111 -19.60 6.11 1.42
N ALA A 112 -18.37 6.59 1.37
CA ALA A 112 -17.47 6.42 0.22
C ALA A 112 -17.03 4.95 0.03
N LEU A 113 -17.14 4.13 1.07
CA LEU A 113 -16.83 2.69 1.04
C LEU A 113 -18.06 1.80 0.76
N SER A 114 -19.25 2.40 0.58
CA SER A 114 -20.44 1.66 0.12
C SER A 114 -20.25 1.24 -1.34
N GLY A 115 -20.67 0.01 -1.69
CA GLY A 115 -20.44 -0.56 -3.02
C GLY A 115 -20.86 0.37 -4.16
N THR A 116 -19.90 0.83 -4.95
CA THR A 116 -20.09 1.69 -6.12
C THR A 116 -19.72 0.93 -7.40
N SER A 117 -20.53 1.14 -8.47
CA SER A 117 -20.17 0.60 -9.78
C SER A 117 -19.12 1.49 -10.43
N GLN A 118 -17.99 0.89 -10.81
CA GLN A 118 -16.89 1.60 -11.45
C GLN A 118 -16.06 0.65 -12.32
N THR A 119 -15.33 1.22 -13.27
CA THR A 119 -14.38 0.45 -14.08
C THR A 119 -13.11 0.22 -13.30
N VAL A 120 -12.75 -1.05 -13.10
CA VAL A 120 -11.52 -1.45 -12.43
C VAL A 120 -10.72 -2.38 -13.32
N THR A 121 -9.41 -2.25 -13.31
CA THR A 121 -8.51 -3.23 -13.91
C THR A 121 -8.03 -4.17 -12.81
N THR A 122 -8.29 -5.45 -13.00
CA THR A 122 -7.91 -6.52 -12.07
C THR A 122 -6.73 -7.29 -12.63
N LEU A 123 -5.70 -7.50 -11.81
CA LEU A 123 -4.54 -8.30 -12.10
C LEU A 123 -4.54 -9.53 -11.19
N PHE A 124 -4.40 -10.72 -11.79
CA PHE A 124 -4.09 -11.97 -11.08
C PHE A 124 -2.70 -12.44 -11.45
N SER A 125 -1.97 -12.93 -10.47
CA SER A 125 -0.67 -13.58 -10.66
C SER A 125 -0.62 -14.86 -9.84
N ASP A 126 -0.16 -15.98 -10.41
CA ASP A 126 -0.05 -17.27 -9.72
C ASP A 126 1.28 -17.96 -10.00
N ILE A 127 1.80 -18.74 -9.03
CA ILE A 127 3.09 -19.42 -9.13
C ILE A 127 2.94 -20.76 -9.88
N ARG A 128 3.69 -20.94 -10.95
CA ARG A 128 3.66 -22.15 -11.75
C ARG A 128 4.17 -23.37 -10.99
N GLY A 129 3.31 -24.40 -10.92
CA GLY A 129 3.66 -25.67 -10.30
C GLY A 129 3.88 -25.59 -8.79
N PHE A 130 3.26 -24.63 -8.12
CA PHE A 130 3.41 -24.38 -6.68
C PHE A 130 3.09 -25.62 -5.84
N THR A 131 1.99 -26.33 -6.11
CA THR A 131 1.60 -27.53 -5.37
C THR A 131 2.72 -28.56 -5.32
N THR A 132 3.32 -28.86 -6.47
CA THR A 132 4.45 -29.82 -6.55
C THR A 132 5.69 -29.30 -5.83
N HIS A 133 5.93 -27.99 -5.89
CA HIS A 133 7.06 -27.37 -5.20
C HIS A 133 6.89 -27.42 -3.68
N SER A 134 5.71 -27.06 -3.18
CA SER A 134 5.39 -27.00 -1.74
C SER A 134 5.45 -28.38 -1.09
N GLU A 135 4.98 -29.42 -1.78
CA GLU A 135 5.08 -30.82 -1.30
C GLU A 135 6.54 -31.26 -1.09
N LYS A 136 7.45 -30.83 -1.98
CA LYS A 136 8.88 -31.19 -1.90
C LYS A 136 9.66 -30.35 -0.88
N ALA A 137 9.34 -29.06 -0.78
CA ALA A 137 10.08 -28.11 0.06
C ALA A 137 9.73 -28.19 1.54
N GLY A 138 8.52 -28.65 1.86
CA GLY A 138 7.96 -28.64 3.22
C GLY A 138 7.45 -27.26 3.66
N ALA A 139 6.59 -27.24 4.67
CA ALA A 139 5.81 -26.07 5.05
C ALA A 139 6.65 -24.82 5.39
N ARG A 140 7.74 -24.97 6.14
CA ARG A 140 8.59 -23.85 6.57
C ARG A 140 9.28 -23.15 5.40
N GLU A 141 9.81 -23.94 4.48
CA GLU A 141 10.50 -23.42 3.29
C GLU A 141 9.50 -22.79 2.32
N THR A 142 8.31 -23.39 2.17
CA THR A 142 7.21 -22.84 1.36
C THR A 142 6.79 -21.47 1.86
N VAL A 143 6.57 -21.30 3.18
CA VAL A 143 6.21 -19.99 3.77
C VAL A 143 7.33 -18.97 3.56
N ARG A 144 8.60 -19.36 3.71
CA ARG A 144 9.73 -18.47 3.47
C ARG A 144 9.78 -18.00 2.02
N MET A 145 9.61 -18.91 1.07
CA MET A 145 9.58 -18.61 -0.36
C MET A 145 8.40 -17.68 -0.70
N LEU A 146 7.21 -17.97 -0.19
CA LEU A 146 6.03 -17.12 -0.42
C LEU A 146 6.25 -15.70 0.13
N ASN A 147 6.78 -15.56 1.34
CA ASN A 147 7.04 -14.24 1.91
C ASN A 147 8.09 -13.46 1.09
N GLU A 148 9.14 -14.12 0.61
CA GLU A 148 10.17 -13.53 -0.25
C GLU A 148 9.52 -13.06 -1.58
N TYR A 149 8.71 -13.89 -2.21
CA TYR A 149 7.97 -13.58 -3.43
C TYR A 149 6.95 -12.46 -3.24
N PHE A 150 6.08 -12.56 -2.23
CA PHE A 150 5.04 -11.58 -1.98
C PHE A 150 5.60 -10.19 -1.67
N THR A 151 6.71 -10.11 -0.94
CA THR A 151 7.38 -8.83 -0.66
C THR A 151 7.73 -8.11 -1.95
N GLU A 152 8.42 -8.79 -2.88
CA GLU A 152 8.82 -8.19 -4.16
C GLU A 152 7.60 -7.80 -5.02
N MET A 153 6.57 -8.64 -5.04
CA MET A 153 5.39 -8.39 -5.89
C MET A 153 4.54 -7.23 -5.36
N VAL A 154 4.35 -7.15 -4.05
CA VAL A 154 3.54 -6.08 -3.43
C VAL A 154 4.22 -4.72 -3.55
N GLU A 155 5.55 -4.65 -3.38
CA GLU A 155 6.30 -3.42 -3.62
C GLU A 155 6.06 -2.88 -5.05
N VAL A 156 6.09 -3.76 -6.05
CA VAL A 156 5.85 -3.36 -7.45
C VAL A 156 4.41 -2.89 -7.65
N ILE A 157 3.42 -3.54 -7.03
CA ILE A 157 2.01 -3.14 -7.11
C ILE A 157 1.82 -1.75 -6.52
N ASP A 158 2.36 -1.50 -5.33
CA ASP A 158 2.25 -0.21 -4.62
C ASP A 158 2.96 0.92 -5.39
N ASP A 159 4.15 0.68 -5.94
CA ASP A 159 4.92 1.64 -6.74
C ASP A 159 4.17 2.12 -7.98
N HIS A 160 3.28 1.28 -8.53
CA HIS A 160 2.47 1.58 -9.72
C HIS A 160 1.01 1.94 -9.38
N GLN A 161 0.75 2.40 -8.16
CA GLN A 161 -0.59 2.85 -7.71
C GLN A 161 -1.66 1.74 -7.73
N GLY A 162 -1.24 0.49 -7.74
CA GLY A 162 -2.12 -0.65 -7.54
C GLY A 162 -2.42 -0.86 -6.07
N ILE A 163 -3.45 -1.64 -5.80
CA ILE A 163 -3.83 -2.05 -4.45
C ILE A 163 -3.81 -3.57 -4.39
N LEU A 164 -3.06 -4.13 -3.46
CA LEU A 164 -3.19 -5.55 -3.12
C LEU A 164 -4.58 -5.78 -2.52
N ASP A 165 -5.41 -6.55 -3.21
CA ASP A 165 -6.71 -6.95 -2.66
C ASP A 165 -6.55 -8.09 -1.67
N LYS A 166 -5.99 -9.21 -2.10
CA LYS A 166 -5.74 -10.39 -1.24
C LYS A 166 -4.74 -11.36 -1.86
N TYR A 167 -4.25 -12.24 -0.99
CA TYR A 167 -3.60 -13.49 -1.40
C TYR A 167 -4.62 -14.62 -1.47
N ILE A 168 -4.54 -15.46 -2.49
CA ILE A 168 -5.38 -16.65 -2.67
C ILE A 168 -4.44 -17.85 -2.82
N GLY A 169 -4.02 -18.41 -1.69
CA GLY A 169 -2.93 -19.40 -1.69
C GLY A 169 -1.59 -18.78 -2.06
N ASP A 170 -1.05 -19.15 -3.21
CA ASP A 170 0.15 -18.56 -3.82
C ASP A 170 -0.16 -17.48 -4.85
N ALA A 171 -1.43 -17.26 -5.16
CA ALA A 171 -1.86 -16.21 -6.07
C ALA A 171 -1.95 -14.84 -5.38
N VAL A 172 -1.69 -13.80 -6.16
CA VAL A 172 -1.86 -12.39 -5.81
C VAL A 172 -3.00 -11.82 -6.63
N MET A 173 -3.94 -11.15 -5.98
CA MET A 173 -4.95 -10.34 -6.65
C MET A 173 -4.71 -8.87 -6.37
N ALA A 174 -4.55 -8.07 -7.42
CA ALA A 174 -4.37 -6.62 -7.32
C ALA A 174 -5.42 -5.87 -8.14
N LEU A 175 -5.72 -4.65 -7.69
CA LEU A 175 -6.74 -3.77 -8.26
C LEU A 175 -6.11 -2.43 -8.66
N PHE A 176 -6.54 -1.90 -9.80
CA PHE A 176 -6.20 -0.57 -10.29
C PHE A 176 -7.50 0.15 -10.64
N GLY A 177 -7.70 1.34 -10.08
CA GLY A 177 -8.95 2.08 -10.22
C GLY A 177 -9.94 1.88 -9.07
N ALA A 178 -9.49 1.37 -7.92
CA ALA A 178 -10.27 1.30 -6.69
C ALA A 178 -9.40 1.82 -5.53
N PRO A 179 -9.95 2.57 -4.57
CA PRO A 179 -11.31 3.12 -4.52
C PRO A 179 -11.54 4.26 -5.52
N PHE A 180 -10.50 4.83 -6.10
CA PHE A 180 -10.57 5.97 -7.02
C PHE A 180 -10.09 5.58 -8.41
N VAL A 181 -10.91 5.89 -9.41
CA VAL A 181 -10.59 5.62 -10.82
C VAL A 181 -9.65 6.67 -11.37
N ASN A 182 -8.61 6.22 -12.08
CA ASN A 182 -7.67 7.06 -12.82
C ASN A 182 -7.63 6.61 -14.29
N GLN A 183 -7.31 7.52 -15.21
CA GLN A 183 -7.18 7.21 -16.64
C GLN A 183 -6.01 6.29 -16.96
N GLU A 184 -5.03 6.17 -16.05
CA GLU A 184 -3.83 5.34 -16.20
C GLU A 184 -3.99 3.92 -15.63
N ASP A 185 -5.12 3.58 -15.01
CA ASP A 185 -5.27 2.33 -14.25
C ASP A 185 -4.94 1.07 -15.07
N ALA A 186 -5.43 1.00 -16.32
CA ALA A 186 -5.13 -0.11 -17.20
C ALA A 186 -3.65 -0.17 -17.60
N GLN A 187 -3.03 0.98 -17.85
CA GLN A 187 -1.62 1.09 -18.18
C GLN A 187 -0.75 0.74 -16.97
N ASN A 188 -1.10 1.25 -15.79
CA ASN A 188 -0.41 0.93 -14.54
C ASN A 188 -0.44 -0.58 -14.24
N ALA A 189 -1.58 -1.23 -14.50
CA ALA A 189 -1.69 -2.69 -14.34
C ALA A 189 -0.75 -3.46 -15.29
N LEU A 190 -0.64 -3.03 -16.54
CA LEU A 190 0.27 -3.64 -17.50
C LEU A 190 1.73 -3.38 -17.13
N ASP A 191 2.08 -2.14 -16.81
CA ASP A 191 3.43 -1.76 -16.39
C ASP A 191 3.84 -2.52 -15.11
N THR A 192 2.90 -2.69 -14.17
CA THR A 192 3.09 -3.54 -12.99
C THR A 192 3.45 -4.97 -13.38
N ALA A 193 2.69 -5.58 -14.28
CA ALA A 193 2.94 -6.95 -14.71
C ALA A 193 4.33 -7.10 -15.35
N ASP A 194 4.74 -6.18 -16.21
CA ASP A 194 6.06 -6.18 -16.84
C ASP A 194 7.19 -6.00 -15.80
N VAL A 195 7.00 -5.14 -14.81
CA VAL A 195 7.98 -4.95 -13.72
C VAL A 195 8.00 -6.15 -12.78
N MET A 196 6.86 -6.78 -12.48
CA MET A 196 6.80 -8.01 -11.69
C MET A 196 7.66 -9.13 -12.31
N ILE A 197 7.59 -9.32 -13.62
CA ILE A 197 8.43 -10.31 -14.32
C ILE A 197 9.92 -9.95 -14.19
N ARG A 198 10.30 -8.69 -14.33
CA ARG A 198 11.70 -8.26 -14.17
C ARG A 198 12.21 -8.48 -12.74
N ARG A 199 11.44 -8.04 -11.74
CA ARG A 199 11.76 -8.26 -10.32
C ARG A 199 11.87 -9.73 -9.97
N LEU A 200 10.98 -10.55 -10.54
CA LEU A 200 11.05 -12.00 -10.36
C LEU A 200 12.35 -12.60 -10.94
N ASN A 201 12.81 -12.13 -12.09
CA ASN A 201 14.08 -12.57 -12.68
C ASN A 201 15.27 -12.17 -11.78
N GLU A 202 15.27 -10.98 -11.20
CA GLU A 202 16.28 -10.55 -10.22
C GLU A 202 16.24 -11.42 -8.96
N LEU A 203 15.02 -11.67 -8.42
CA LEU A 203 14.84 -12.59 -7.30
C LEU A 203 15.38 -13.97 -7.61
N ASN A 204 15.07 -14.51 -8.79
CA ASN A 204 15.56 -15.82 -9.24
C ASN A 204 17.09 -15.88 -9.35
N SER A 205 17.74 -14.79 -9.76
CA SER A 205 19.21 -14.70 -9.77
C SER A 205 19.78 -14.83 -8.36
N ARG A 206 19.22 -14.09 -7.38
CA ARG A 206 19.60 -14.21 -5.96
C ARG A 206 19.30 -15.59 -5.38
N ARG A 207 18.23 -16.24 -5.82
CA ARG A 207 17.86 -17.61 -5.42
C ARG A 207 18.83 -18.66 -5.97
N ALA A 208 19.28 -18.49 -7.23
CA ALA A 208 20.26 -19.36 -7.86
C ALA A 208 21.61 -19.35 -7.12
N GLU A 209 22.08 -18.19 -6.65
CA GLU A 209 23.27 -18.07 -5.81
C GLU A 209 23.17 -18.88 -4.50
N ARG A 210 21.94 -19.06 -4.00
CA ARG A 210 21.64 -19.86 -2.80
C ARG A 210 21.26 -21.31 -3.12
N SER A 211 21.42 -21.76 -4.39
CA SER A 211 21.01 -23.08 -4.87
C SER A 211 19.54 -23.41 -4.63
N GLN A 212 18.68 -22.38 -4.66
CA GLN A 212 17.24 -22.52 -4.53
C GLN A 212 16.56 -22.60 -5.89
N ALA A 213 15.41 -23.28 -5.96
CA ALA A 213 14.64 -23.39 -7.20
C ALA A 213 14.10 -22.03 -7.66
N SER A 214 14.11 -21.80 -8.99
CA SER A 214 13.51 -20.61 -9.58
C SER A 214 11.99 -20.63 -9.47
N ILE A 215 11.41 -19.45 -9.33
CA ILE A 215 9.96 -19.21 -9.32
C ILE A 215 9.56 -18.74 -10.73
N ARG A 216 8.44 -19.22 -11.24
CA ARG A 216 7.81 -18.74 -12.47
C ARG A 216 6.37 -18.39 -12.18
N ILE A 217 5.86 -17.34 -12.80
CA ILE A 217 4.48 -16.90 -12.64
C ILE A 217 3.76 -16.76 -13.97
N GLY A 218 2.44 -16.80 -13.92
CA GLY A 218 1.55 -16.32 -14.96
C GLY A 218 0.80 -15.09 -14.46
N ILE A 219 0.49 -14.14 -15.35
CA ILE A 219 -0.25 -12.94 -15.02
C ILE A 219 -1.42 -12.78 -15.98
N GLY A 220 -2.62 -12.56 -15.45
CA GLY A 220 -3.83 -12.27 -16.20
C GLY A 220 -4.40 -10.91 -15.83
N ILE A 221 -4.70 -10.08 -16.84
CA ILE A 221 -5.20 -8.70 -16.65
C ILE A 221 -6.52 -8.53 -17.40
N ASN A 222 -7.53 -8.02 -16.71
CA ASN A 222 -8.80 -7.65 -17.33
C ASN A 222 -9.38 -6.39 -16.70
N SER A 223 -9.91 -5.52 -17.57
CA SER A 223 -10.62 -4.30 -17.16
C SER A 223 -12.12 -4.45 -17.41
N GLY A 224 -12.93 -3.91 -16.51
CA GLY A 224 -14.37 -3.91 -16.69
C GLY A 224 -15.12 -3.30 -15.51
N GLU A 225 -16.44 -3.15 -15.69
CA GLU A 225 -17.32 -2.59 -14.68
C GLU A 225 -17.57 -3.62 -13.57
N VAL A 226 -17.30 -3.23 -12.33
CA VAL A 226 -17.45 -4.03 -11.12
C VAL A 226 -18.08 -3.20 -10.00
N VAL A 227 -18.61 -3.86 -9.00
CA VAL A 227 -18.99 -3.20 -7.74
C VAL A 227 -17.79 -3.26 -6.80
N ALA A 228 -17.25 -2.10 -6.46
CA ALA A 228 -16.15 -1.94 -5.50
C ALA A 228 -16.68 -1.40 -4.17
N GLY A 229 -16.23 -1.97 -3.05
CA GLY A 229 -16.66 -1.50 -1.72
C GLY A 229 -16.43 -2.52 -0.62
N ASN A 230 -16.92 -2.19 0.57
CA ASN A 230 -16.90 -3.09 1.73
C ASN A 230 -17.92 -4.22 1.54
N ILE A 231 -17.42 -5.43 1.42
CA ILE A 231 -18.21 -6.64 1.16
C ILE A 231 -17.95 -7.63 2.27
N GLY A 232 -19.05 -8.14 2.87
CA GLY A 232 -18.94 -9.14 3.93
C GLY A 232 -20.07 -9.06 4.94
N SER A 233 -19.78 -9.47 6.15
CA SER A 233 -20.71 -9.42 7.28
C SER A 233 -20.33 -8.29 8.24
N PRO A 234 -21.26 -7.86 9.14
CA PRO A 234 -20.94 -6.84 10.15
C PRO A 234 -19.75 -7.17 11.07
N LYS A 235 -19.39 -8.47 11.15
CA LYS A 235 -18.26 -8.92 11.96
C LYS A 235 -16.94 -9.00 11.19
N ARG A 236 -17.01 -9.04 9.85
CA ARG A 236 -15.84 -9.11 8.97
C ARG A 236 -16.22 -8.58 7.61
N MET A 237 -15.60 -7.50 7.21
CA MET A 237 -15.71 -6.88 5.90
C MET A 237 -14.34 -6.80 5.26
N ASP A 238 -14.28 -7.06 3.96
CA ASP A 238 -13.11 -6.83 3.13
C ASP A 238 -13.48 -5.76 2.09
N TYR A 239 -12.62 -4.76 1.90
CA TYR A 239 -12.75 -3.85 0.76
C TYR A 239 -12.25 -4.60 -0.47
N THR A 240 -13.14 -4.87 -1.41
CA THR A 240 -12.84 -5.69 -2.59
C THR A 240 -13.80 -5.35 -3.74
N VAL A 241 -13.64 -6.06 -4.85
CA VAL A 241 -14.48 -5.90 -6.04
C VAL A 241 -15.25 -7.19 -6.36
N ILE A 242 -16.49 -7.03 -6.81
CA ILE A 242 -17.30 -8.14 -7.31
C ILE A 242 -17.79 -7.81 -8.72
N GLY A 243 -17.64 -8.80 -9.63
CA GLY A 243 -18.14 -8.72 -11.00
C GLY A 243 -17.54 -9.80 -11.90
N ASP A 244 -18.20 -10.07 -13.02
CA ASP A 244 -17.69 -11.01 -14.02
C ASP A 244 -16.29 -10.64 -14.58
N PRO A 245 -15.94 -9.35 -14.72
CA PRO A 245 -14.58 -8.96 -15.11
C PRO A 245 -13.46 -9.51 -14.23
N VAL A 246 -13.68 -9.66 -12.92
CA VAL A 246 -12.70 -10.23 -11.98
C VAL A 246 -12.42 -11.69 -12.33
N ASN A 247 -13.48 -12.46 -12.59
CA ASN A 247 -13.35 -13.86 -12.97
C ASN A 247 -12.62 -14.04 -14.32
N LEU A 248 -12.79 -13.09 -15.24
CA LEU A 248 -12.08 -13.13 -16.51
C LEU A 248 -10.57 -12.94 -16.31
N ALA A 249 -10.14 -12.03 -15.47
CA ALA A 249 -8.73 -11.84 -15.15
C ALA A 249 -8.08 -13.12 -14.58
N ALA A 250 -8.74 -13.80 -13.63
CA ALA A 250 -8.27 -15.07 -13.09
C ALA A 250 -8.18 -16.18 -14.15
N ARG A 251 -9.11 -16.21 -15.12
CA ARG A 251 -9.06 -17.19 -16.21
C ARG A 251 -7.96 -16.88 -17.22
N LEU A 252 -7.67 -15.60 -17.47
CA LEU A 252 -6.54 -15.19 -18.31
C LEU A 252 -5.22 -15.60 -17.66
N GLU A 253 -5.11 -15.43 -16.35
CA GLU A 253 -3.95 -15.93 -15.61
C GLU A 253 -3.75 -17.44 -15.86
N SER A 254 -4.77 -18.25 -15.60
CA SER A 254 -4.70 -19.70 -15.81
C SER A 254 -4.42 -20.08 -17.29
N ALA A 255 -4.97 -19.31 -18.25
CA ALA A 255 -4.74 -19.51 -19.68
C ALA A 255 -3.27 -19.28 -20.08
N THR A 256 -2.50 -18.47 -19.32
CA THR A 256 -1.08 -18.23 -19.60
C THR A 256 -0.26 -19.52 -19.67
N GLU A 257 -0.64 -20.55 -18.91
CA GLU A 257 0.01 -21.88 -18.98
C GLU A 257 -0.25 -22.58 -20.31
N THR A 258 -1.50 -22.52 -20.77
CA THR A 258 -1.90 -23.18 -22.04
C THR A 258 -1.22 -22.54 -23.25
N TYR A 259 -1.08 -21.22 -23.24
CA TYR A 259 -0.48 -20.46 -24.35
C TYR A 259 1.04 -20.28 -24.23
N GLY A 260 1.65 -20.72 -23.13
CA GLY A 260 3.07 -20.52 -22.85
C GLY A 260 3.45 -19.04 -22.67
N ALA A 261 2.46 -18.18 -22.40
CA ALA A 261 2.63 -16.75 -22.20
C ALA A 261 2.95 -16.43 -20.73
N GLN A 262 3.62 -15.32 -20.48
CA GLN A 262 3.82 -14.82 -19.11
C GLN A 262 2.69 -13.88 -18.68
N ILE A 263 2.25 -13.00 -19.58
CA ILE A 263 1.21 -11.99 -19.32
C ILE A 263 0.17 -12.10 -20.42
N LEU A 264 -1.09 -12.33 -20.03
CA LEU A 264 -2.26 -12.25 -20.90
C LEU A 264 -3.21 -11.16 -20.45
N LEU A 265 -3.73 -10.41 -21.41
CA LEU A 265 -4.73 -9.38 -21.18
C LEU A 265 -5.91 -9.52 -22.15
N SER A 266 -7.07 -9.04 -21.72
CA SER A 266 -8.26 -9.02 -22.57
C SER A 266 -8.27 -7.82 -23.52
N GLU A 267 -9.10 -7.90 -24.56
CA GLU A 267 -9.43 -6.77 -25.42
C GLU A 267 -9.96 -5.56 -24.62
N ASN A 268 -10.75 -5.81 -23.57
CA ASN A 268 -11.28 -4.73 -22.71
C ASN A 268 -10.16 -3.93 -22.03
N THR A 269 -9.05 -4.58 -21.67
CA THR A 269 -7.87 -3.89 -21.14
C THR A 269 -7.11 -3.20 -22.27
N LEU A 270 -6.90 -3.90 -23.39
CA LEU A 270 -6.16 -3.37 -24.53
C LEU A 270 -6.69 -2.02 -25.00
N VAL A 271 -8.01 -1.86 -25.10
CA VAL A 271 -8.63 -0.61 -25.59
C VAL A 271 -8.38 0.58 -24.67
N LEU A 272 -8.11 0.35 -23.40
CA LEU A 272 -7.82 1.37 -22.38
C LEU A 272 -6.33 1.73 -22.31
N LEU A 273 -5.44 0.93 -22.92
CA LEU A 273 -4.00 1.18 -22.88
C LEU A 273 -3.62 2.36 -23.77
N ARG A 274 -2.66 3.13 -23.30
CA ARG A 274 -2.02 4.21 -24.07
C ARG A 274 -0.87 3.71 -24.94
N ARG A 275 -0.11 2.74 -24.44
CA ARG A 275 1.01 2.10 -25.16
C ARG A 275 0.64 0.67 -25.49
N ARG A 276 0.77 0.29 -26.76
CA ARG A 276 0.37 -1.02 -27.29
C ARG A 276 1.44 -1.67 -28.17
N ASP A 277 2.64 -1.08 -28.19
CA ASP A 277 3.68 -1.41 -29.18
C ASP A 277 4.22 -2.83 -29.06
N LEU A 278 4.15 -3.42 -27.85
CA LEU A 278 4.66 -4.76 -27.56
C LEU A 278 3.53 -5.73 -27.19
N ILE A 279 2.36 -5.55 -27.76
CA ILE A 279 1.20 -6.42 -27.52
C ILE A 279 0.84 -7.12 -28.84
N ARG A 280 0.66 -8.44 -28.77
CA ARG A 280 0.17 -9.24 -29.89
C ARG A 280 -1.11 -9.96 -29.54
N GLU A 281 -2.02 -10.09 -30.51
CA GLU A 281 -3.18 -10.97 -30.42
C GLU A 281 -2.71 -12.43 -30.40
N VAL A 282 -3.30 -13.22 -29.50
CA VAL A 282 -2.96 -14.64 -29.32
C VAL A 282 -4.08 -15.52 -29.84
N ASP A 283 -5.32 -15.29 -29.37
CA ASP A 283 -6.47 -16.13 -29.69
C ASP A 283 -7.80 -15.47 -29.36
N LEU A 284 -8.88 -16.12 -29.79
CA LEU A 284 -10.27 -15.85 -29.40
C LEU A 284 -10.77 -16.96 -28.50
N ILE A 285 -10.84 -16.73 -27.20
CA ILE A 285 -11.23 -17.78 -26.25
C ILE A 285 -12.71 -17.70 -25.84
N ARG A 286 -13.36 -18.84 -25.73
CA ARG A 286 -14.68 -18.95 -25.10
C ARG A 286 -14.51 -19.14 -23.61
N VAL A 287 -15.00 -18.16 -22.87
CA VAL A 287 -14.93 -18.18 -21.39
C VAL A 287 -16.26 -18.67 -20.84
N LYS A 288 -16.21 -19.61 -19.91
CA LYS A 288 -17.43 -20.16 -19.26
C LYS A 288 -18.26 -19.01 -18.69
N GLY A 289 -19.55 -18.92 -19.13
CA GLY A 289 -20.46 -17.86 -18.70
C GLY A 289 -20.55 -16.67 -19.66
N LYS A 290 -19.68 -16.57 -20.69
CA LYS A 290 -19.84 -15.58 -21.78
C LYS A 290 -20.35 -16.25 -23.04
N GLN A 291 -21.30 -15.57 -23.72
CA GLN A 291 -21.87 -16.07 -25.00
C GLN A 291 -20.93 -15.79 -26.17
N GLU A 292 -20.21 -14.68 -26.11
CA GLU A 292 -19.27 -14.28 -27.17
C GLU A 292 -17.83 -14.62 -26.79
N PRO A 293 -16.99 -15.01 -27.77
CA PRO A 293 -15.56 -15.17 -27.56
C PRO A 293 -14.91 -13.85 -27.13
N VAL A 294 -13.86 -13.94 -26.33
CA VAL A 294 -13.05 -12.79 -25.89
C VAL A 294 -11.69 -12.88 -26.58
N ALA A 295 -11.29 -11.82 -27.25
CA ALA A 295 -9.94 -11.71 -27.77
C ALA A 295 -8.94 -11.54 -26.62
N ILE A 296 -7.88 -12.33 -26.67
CA ILE A 296 -6.79 -12.31 -25.69
C ILE A 296 -5.48 -11.92 -26.36
N HIS A 297 -4.71 -11.16 -25.62
CA HIS A 297 -3.49 -10.56 -26.09
C HIS A 297 -2.35 -10.88 -25.12
N GLU A 298 -1.14 -11.02 -25.64
CA GLU A 298 0.08 -11.21 -24.84
C GLU A 298 0.91 -9.93 -24.84
N SER A 299 1.37 -9.52 -23.65
CA SER A 299 2.45 -8.54 -23.53
C SER A 299 3.80 -9.24 -23.70
N LEU A 300 4.62 -8.70 -24.60
CA LEU A 300 5.99 -9.17 -24.87
C LEU A 300 7.03 -8.48 -23.97
N GLY A 301 6.57 -7.66 -23.03
CA GLY A 301 7.39 -6.89 -22.11
C GLY A 301 7.78 -5.52 -22.65
N TYR A 302 8.14 -4.62 -21.75
CA TYR A 302 8.65 -3.30 -22.08
C TYR A 302 10.13 -3.40 -22.50
N VAL A 303 10.45 -3.00 -23.73
CA VAL A 303 11.82 -2.74 -24.15
C VAL A 303 12.13 -1.30 -23.80
N ASP A 304 13.07 -1.08 -22.88
CA ASP A 304 13.56 0.25 -22.57
C ASP A 304 14.27 0.84 -23.81
N ASP A 305 13.83 2.02 -24.26
CA ASP A 305 14.43 2.73 -25.41
C ASP A 305 15.90 3.18 -25.16
N SER A 306 16.49 2.76 -24.05
CA SER A 306 17.89 3.09 -23.66
C SER A 306 18.94 2.06 -24.09
N THR A 307 18.62 1.09 -24.97
CA THR A 307 19.59 0.15 -25.58
C THR A 307 19.81 0.38 -27.05
#